data_34c041e9e57aeab4caaaab27668964c8
#
_entry.id   34c041e9e57aeab4caaaab27668964c8
#
_cell.length_a   1.000
_cell.length_b   1.000
_cell.length_c   1.000
_cell.angle_alpha   90.00
_cell.angle_beta   90.00
_cell.angle_gamma   90.00
#
_symmetry.space_group_name_H-M   'P 1'
#
loop_
_entity.id
_entity.type
_entity.pdbx_description
1 polymer ?
#
loop_
_entity_poly.entity_id
_entity_poly.type
_entity_poly.pdbx_seq_one_letter_code
_entity_poly.pdbx_strand_id
1 'polypeptide(L)'
;MAQFGKASSKRGKPTYAYAIIGVALVLFLFGIVGWFFLNFRKSGDYLKENIQVHAYVYPDAGKKRIDSLTKYVTSIPYARNVQFVNKEMAAKQWNADNDSSWKKFLDYNPLPESIDFYVTAKYVQKDSLNALSADLQNHFPGVIKEFSFPTETVMKLSKYVKTAAIIFLIAAIILTILVVFSIDNTIRLAMYSNRFLIKTMQMVGATRWFIAKPVNVRAIINGLIASLIAIAAIWGFILIIESLVPEFEGLHDNKSMLLLFLIIIVLGIGITLVSTHRSVIKYLRMKLDDLY
;
A
#
# COMPACT_ATOMS: atom_id res chain seq x y z
N MET A 1 48.03 -38.18 5.20
CA MET A 1 46.56 -38.12 5.22
C MET A 1 46.12 -36.93 4.42
N ALA A 2 45.52 -37.14 3.24
CA ALA A 2 45.21 -36.11 2.25
C ALA A 2 43.97 -35.31 2.67
N GLN A 3 44.05 -34.00 2.63
CA GLN A 3 42.94 -33.05 2.87
C GLN A 3 41.98 -33.09 1.66
N PHE A 4 41.13 -34.10 1.56
CA PHE A 4 39.99 -34.08 0.67
C PHE A 4 38.80 -33.47 1.37
N GLY A 5 38.40 -32.25 1.02
CA GLY A 5 37.11 -31.73 1.51
C GLY A 5 36.88 -30.21 1.55
N LYS A 6 37.89 -29.38 1.26
CA LYS A 6 37.69 -27.91 1.39
C LYS A 6 37.43 -27.13 0.10
N ALA A 7 37.55 -27.75 -1.08
CA ALA A 7 37.43 -27.03 -2.37
C ALA A 7 35.99 -26.88 -2.90
N SER A 8 35.02 -27.67 -2.41
CA SER A 8 33.66 -27.73 -2.95
C SER A 8 32.66 -26.73 -2.31
N SER A 9 32.96 -26.14 -1.16
CA SER A 9 31.98 -25.34 -0.43
C SER A 9 31.82 -23.89 -0.90
N LYS A 10 32.72 -23.39 -1.74
CA LYS A 10 32.71 -21.98 -2.18
C LYS A 10 31.96 -21.66 -3.47
N ARG A 11 31.64 -22.66 -4.31
CA ARG A 11 31.00 -22.42 -5.63
C ARG A 11 29.47 -22.38 -5.62
N GLY A 12 28.78 -22.75 -4.53
CA GLY A 12 27.32 -22.79 -4.48
C GLY A 12 26.64 -21.59 -3.83
N LYS A 13 27.39 -20.64 -3.26
CA LYS A 13 26.81 -19.53 -2.49
C LYS A 13 26.10 -18.43 -3.32
N PRO A 14 26.55 -18.05 -4.54
CA PRO A 14 25.91 -16.97 -5.29
C PRO A 14 24.47 -17.30 -5.73
N THR A 15 24.19 -18.54 -6.05
CA THR A 15 22.89 -18.95 -6.62
C THR A 15 21.74 -18.84 -5.60
N TYR A 16 22.01 -19.15 -4.34
CA TYR A 16 20.99 -18.98 -3.28
C TYR A 16 20.68 -17.50 -2.97
N ALA A 17 21.65 -16.61 -3.11
CA ALA A 17 21.46 -15.19 -2.89
C ALA A 17 20.41 -14.58 -3.84
N TYR A 18 20.46 -14.94 -5.13
CA TYR A 18 19.45 -14.46 -6.09
C TYR A 18 18.04 -14.95 -5.76
N ALA A 19 17.91 -16.20 -5.30
CA ALA A 19 16.62 -16.75 -4.89
C ALA A 19 16.10 -16.00 -3.64
N ILE A 20 16.95 -15.68 -2.65
CA ILE A 20 16.57 -14.93 -1.45
C ILE A 20 16.13 -13.53 -1.83
N ILE A 21 16.87 -12.82 -2.67
CA ILE A 21 16.52 -11.47 -3.14
C ILE A 21 15.20 -11.49 -3.91
N GLY A 22 15.01 -12.48 -4.79
CA GLY A 22 13.75 -12.63 -5.54
C GLY A 22 12.54 -12.83 -4.62
N VAL A 23 12.67 -13.71 -3.61
CA VAL A 23 11.61 -13.91 -2.60
C VAL A 23 11.37 -12.63 -1.80
N ALA A 24 12.44 -11.95 -1.36
CA ALA A 24 12.31 -10.71 -0.60
C ALA A 24 11.57 -9.62 -1.40
N LEU A 25 11.84 -9.49 -2.70
CA LEU A 25 11.15 -8.54 -3.58
C LEU A 25 9.65 -8.87 -3.73
N VAL A 26 9.32 -10.15 -3.90
CA VAL A 26 7.92 -10.61 -3.93
C VAL A 26 7.21 -10.28 -2.62
N LEU A 27 7.85 -10.59 -1.48
CA LEU A 27 7.29 -10.31 -0.16
C LEU A 27 7.15 -8.81 0.10
N PHE A 28 8.07 -7.99 -0.41
CA PHE A 28 7.99 -6.54 -0.36
C PHE A 28 6.74 -6.03 -1.08
N LEU A 29 6.44 -6.52 -2.28
CA LEU A 29 5.23 -6.14 -3.02
C LEU A 29 3.97 -6.58 -2.29
N PHE A 30 3.92 -7.81 -1.78
CA PHE A 30 2.79 -8.26 -0.95
C PHE A 30 2.64 -7.42 0.31
N GLY A 31 3.76 -7.02 0.90
CA GLY A 31 3.76 -6.15 2.08
C GLY A 31 3.21 -4.76 1.81
N ILE A 32 3.58 -4.14 0.69
CA ILE A 32 3.02 -2.85 0.27
C ILE A 32 1.50 -2.98 0.05
N VAL A 33 1.07 -3.98 -0.70
CA VAL A 33 -0.37 -4.22 -0.94
C VAL A 33 -1.11 -4.46 0.38
N GLY A 34 -0.54 -5.28 1.27
CA GLY A 34 -1.09 -5.55 2.59
C GLY A 34 -1.18 -4.29 3.46
N TRP A 35 -0.14 -3.46 3.47
CA TRP A 35 -0.12 -2.20 4.20
C TRP A 35 -1.19 -1.23 3.67
N PHE A 36 -1.31 -1.07 2.35
CA PHE A 36 -2.37 -0.28 1.75
C PHE A 36 -3.76 -0.81 2.11
N PHE A 37 -3.96 -2.13 2.08
CA PHE A 37 -5.24 -2.75 2.41
C PHE A 37 -5.64 -2.51 3.88
N LEU A 38 -4.70 -2.66 4.81
CA LEU A 38 -4.94 -2.45 6.24
C LEU A 38 -5.24 -0.99 6.57
N ASN A 39 -4.57 -0.05 5.88
CA ASN A 39 -4.75 1.38 6.11
C ASN A 39 -5.77 2.04 5.18
N PHE A 40 -6.30 1.31 4.18
CA PHE A 40 -7.17 1.87 3.14
C PHE A 40 -8.41 2.57 3.69
N ARG A 41 -9.06 1.99 4.71
CA ARG A 41 -10.24 2.62 5.34
C ARG A 41 -9.87 3.90 6.07
N LYS A 42 -8.80 3.87 6.89
CA LYS A 42 -8.34 5.04 7.65
C LYS A 42 -7.87 6.16 6.73
N SER A 43 -7.05 5.82 5.73
CA SER A 43 -6.57 6.79 4.72
C SER A 43 -7.71 7.35 3.87
N GLY A 44 -8.69 6.51 3.50
CA GLY A 44 -9.86 6.95 2.76
C GLY A 44 -10.76 7.88 3.58
N ASP A 45 -10.95 7.59 4.84
CA ASP A 45 -11.75 8.43 5.75
C ASP A 45 -11.02 9.74 6.05
N TYR A 46 -9.71 9.70 6.29
CA TYR A 46 -8.87 10.89 6.46
C TYR A 46 -8.92 11.81 5.22
N LEU A 47 -8.74 11.25 4.02
CA LEU A 47 -8.83 12.02 2.78
C LEU A 47 -10.22 12.67 2.60
N LYS A 48 -11.28 11.96 2.97
CA LYS A 48 -12.64 12.50 2.91
C LYS A 48 -12.86 13.61 3.94
N GLU A 49 -12.37 13.45 5.18
CA GLU A 49 -12.51 14.43 6.23
C GLU A 49 -11.73 15.73 5.99
N ASN A 50 -10.70 15.67 5.14
CA ASN A 50 -9.92 16.83 4.72
C ASN A 50 -10.47 17.51 3.44
N ILE A 51 -11.65 17.09 2.96
CA ILE A 51 -12.33 17.79 1.87
C ILE A 51 -13.07 18.98 2.44
N GLN A 52 -12.63 20.15 1.99
CA GLN A 52 -13.31 21.39 2.29
C GLN A 52 -14.54 21.55 1.39
N VAL A 53 -15.66 21.85 2.00
CA VAL A 53 -16.92 22.19 1.33
C VAL A 53 -17.07 23.70 1.35
N HIS A 54 -17.34 24.28 0.19
CA HIS A 54 -17.53 25.73 0.04
C HIS A 54 -18.98 26.02 -0.29
N ALA A 55 -19.67 26.76 0.59
CA ALA A 55 -20.97 27.34 0.29
C ALA A 55 -20.76 28.81 -0.09
N TYR A 56 -20.67 29.09 -1.39
CA TYR A 56 -20.52 30.45 -1.90
C TYR A 56 -21.79 31.24 -1.66
N VAL A 57 -21.66 32.47 -1.15
CA VAL A 57 -22.79 33.35 -0.83
C VAL A 57 -22.95 34.43 -1.89
N TYR A 58 -24.20 34.93 -2.05
CA TYR A 58 -24.45 36.07 -2.91
C TYR A 58 -23.86 37.35 -2.28
N PRO A 59 -23.28 38.27 -3.09
CA PRO A 59 -22.67 39.50 -2.60
C PRO A 59 -23.65 40.42 -1.84
N ASP A 60 -24.93 40.29 -2.17
CA ASP A 60 -26.05 41.06 -1.59
C ASP A 60 -26.75 40.33 -0.44
N ALA A 61 -26.28 39.15 -0.05
CA ALA A 61 -26.83 38.37 1.05
C ALA A 61 -26.53 39.03 2.40
N GLY A 62 -27.21 39.95 2.90
CA GLY A 62 -26.96 40.74 4.09
C GLY A 62 -26.27 40.01 5.26
N LYS A 63 -25.33 40.69 5.94
CA LYS A 63 -24.44 40.11 6.98
C LYS A 63 -25.17 39.29 8.06
N LYS A 64 -26.34 39.74 8.49
CA LYS A 64 -27.17 39.02 9.48
C LYS A 64 -27.61 37.64 8.97
N ARG A 65 -27.91 37.51 7.70
CA ARG A 65 -28.31 36.21 7.10
C ARG A 65 -27.14 35.28 6.94
N ILE A 66 -25.96 35.80 6.61
CA ILE A 66 -24.70 35.03 6.53
C ILE A 66 -24.33 34.52 7.93
N ASP A 67 -24.43 35.36 8.97
CA ASP A 67 -24.17 34.96 10.37
C ASP A 67 -25.16 33.88 10.85
N SER A 68 -26.42 33.98 10.44
CA SER A 68 -27.45 32.96 10.75
C SER A 68 -27.16 31.66 10.05
N LEU A 69 -26.75 31.68 8.76
CA LEU A 69 -26.35 30.51 8.01
C LEU A 69 -25.08 29.84 8.62
N THR A 70 -24.09 30.67 9.01
CA THR A 70 -22.87 30.16 9.66
C THR A 70 -23.20 29.45 10.99
N LYS A 71 -24.08 30.04 11.82
CA LYS A 71 -24.55 29.40 13.05
C LYS A 71 -25.31 28.10 12.79
N TYR A 72 -26.15 28.07 11.77
CA TYR A 72 -26.88 26.86 11.37
C TYR A 72 -25.94 25.76 10.96
N VAL A 73 -24.97 26.05 10.07
CA VAL A 73 -23.96 25.07 9.64
C VAL A 73 -23.13 24.57 10.83
N THR A 74 -22.77 25.47 11.76
CA THR A 74 -22.05 25.09 12.98
C THR A 74 -22.86 24.18 13.91
N SER A 75 -24.20 24.26 13.88
CA SER A 75 -25.07 23.38 14.66
C SER A 75 -25.21 21.96 14.07
N ILE A 76 -24.75 21.75 12.84
CA ILE A 76 -24.83 20.45 12.19
C ILE A 76 -23.79 19.50 12.80
N PRO A 77 -24.19 18.34 13.36
CA PRO A 77 -23.27 17.46 14.13
C PRO A 77 -22.08 16.88 13.33
N TYR A 78 -22.20 16.82 12.01
CA TYR A 78 -21.18 16.28 11.12
C TYR A 78 -20.37 17.35 10.37
N ALA A 79 -20.68 18.65 10.59
CA ALA A 79 -19.87 19.76 10.09
C ALA A 79 -18.78 20.11 11.11
N ARG A 80 -17.58 20.39 10.62
CA ARG A 80 -16.39 20.72 11.44
C ARG A 80 -15.70 21.95 10.87
N ASN A 81 -15.04 22.70 11.74
CA ASN A 81 -14.19 23.85 11.36
C ASN A 81 -14.91 24.84 10.43
N VAL A 82 -16.15 25.21 10.81
CA VAL A 82 -16.97 26.15 10.04
C VAL A 82 -16.38 27.53 10.13
N GLN A 83 -16.05 28.14 9.01
CA GLN A 83 -15.44 29.46 8.93
C GLN A 83 -16.06 30.27 7.80
N PHE A 84 -16.42 31.54 8.10
CA PHE A 84 -16.76 32.48 7.05
C PHE A 84 -15.48 33.05 6.43
N VAL A 85 -15.35 32.96 5.12
CA VAL A 85 -14.21 33.43 4.33
C VAL A 85 -14.67 34.63 3.51
N ASN A 86 -14.18 35.81 3.88
CA ASN A 86 -14.44 37.03 3.12
C ASN A 86 -13.52 37.13 1.90
N LYS A 87 -13.77 38.09 0.99
CA LYS A 87 -12.98 38.25 -0.25
C LYS A 87 -11.48 38.40 -0.02
N GLU A 88 -11.09 39.09 1.07
CA GLU A 88 -9.66 39.29 1.39
C GLU A 88 -9.01 38.01 1.88
N MET A 89 -9.70 37.23 2.70
CA MET A 89 -9.25 35.94 3.19
C MET A 89 -9.17 34.94 2.00
N ALA A 90 -10.18 34.93 1.13
CA ALA A 90 -10.18 34.12 -0.09
C ALA A 90 -8.97 34.43 -0.97
N ALA A 91 -8.65 35.72 -1.15
CA ALA A 91 -7.47 36.15 -1.91
C ALA A 91 -6.16 35.72 -1.26
N LYS A 92 -6.08 35.75 0.07
CA LYS A 92 -4.88 35.26 0.79
C LYS A 92 -4.70 33.75 0.64
N GLN A 93 -5.76 32.97 0.78
CA GLN A 93 -5.74 31.52 0.59
C GLN A 93 -5.33 31.17 -0.85
N TRP A 94 -5.95 31.80 -1.85
CA TRP A 94 -5.62 31.59 -3.27
C TRP A 94 -4.18 31.94 -3.62
N ASN A 95 -3.65 33.03 -3.03
CA ASN A 95 -2.26 33.42 -3.25
C ASN A 95 -1.27 32.49 -2.54
N ALA A 96 -1.64 31.81 -1.46
CA ALA A 96 -0.81 30.82 -0.77
C ALA A 96 -0.57 29.61 -1.68
N ASP A 97 -1.49 29.26 -2.56
CA ASP A 97 -1.37 28.19 -3.56
C ASP A 97 -0.57 28.62 -4.81
N ASN A 98 0.18 29.73 -4.74
CA ASN A 98 1.01 30.31 -5.80
C ASN A 98 0.29 30.72 -7.10
N ASP A 99 -1.03 30.87 -7.09
CA ASP A 99 -1.80 31.35 -8.24
C ASP A 99 -2.30 32.78 -8.05
N SER A 100 -1.40 33.75 -8.23
CA SER A 100 -1.74 35.19 -8.26
C SER A 100 -1.94 35.73 -9.68
N SER A 101 -2.12 34.87 -10.66
CA SER A 101 -2.22 35.24 -12.09
C SER A 101 -3.38 36.18 -12.38
N TRP A 102 -4.50 36.09 -11.65
CA TRP A 102 -5.65 36.95 -11.82
C TRP A 102 -5.37 38.44 -11.57
N LYS A 103 -4.41 38.77 -10.67
CA LYS A 103 -4.00 40.16 -10.38
C LYS A 103 -3.37 40.87 -11.59
N LYS A 104 -2.89 40.12 -12.57
CA LYS A 104 -2.32 40.66 -13.82
C LYS A 104 -3.42 41.11 -14.82
N PHE A 105 -4.62 40.61 -14.64
CA PHE A 105 -5.72 40.77 -15.58
C PHE A 105 -6.92 41.58 -15.02
N LEU A 106 -7.04 41.63 -13.69
CA LEU A 106 -8.16 42.25 -13.00
C LEU A 106 -7.69 43.23 -11.92
N ASP A 107 -8.19 44.43 -11.92
CA ASP A 107 -7.92 45.47 -10.89
C ASP A 107 -8.75 45.27 -9.61
N TYR A 108 -9.68 44.33 -9.63
CA TYR A 108 -10.54 44.02 -8.47
C TYR A 108 -10.46 42.54 -8.11
N ASN A 109 -10.81 42.21 -6.86
CA ASN A 109 -10.86 40.83 -6.37
C ASN A 109 -12.14 40.14 -6.87
N PRO A 110 -12.04 39.16 -7.81
CA PRO A 110 -13.19 38.45 -8.36
C PRO A 110 -13.70 37.32 -7.46
N LEU A 111 -12.96 36.98 -6.38
CA LEU A 111 -13.26 35.81 -5.56
C LEU A 111 -14.54 36.04 -4.75
N PRO A 112 -15.47 35.09 -4.74
CA PRO A 112 -16.68 35.15 -3.95
C PRO A 112 -16.39 34.97 -2.46
N GLU A 113 -17.30 35.44 -1.62
CA GLU A 113 -17.35 35.10 -0.21
C GLU A 113 -17.96 33.71 -0.03
N SER A 114 -17.50 32.95 0.97
CA SER A 114 -17.97 31.58 1.21
C SER A 114 -18.07 31.28 2.71
N ILE A 115 -18.87 30.27 3.02
CA ILE A 115 -18.79 29.55 4.30
C ILE A 115 -18.11 28.24 4.01
N ASP A 116 -16.92 28.09 4.55
CA ASP A 116 -16.06 26.93 4.35
C ASP A 116 -16.14 26.03 5.57
N PHE A 117 -16.30 24.75 5.34
CA PHE A 117 -16.36 23.78 6.41
C PHE A 117 -15.94 22.38 5.92
N TYR A 118 -15.61 21.51 6.88
CA TYR A 118 -15.29 20.09 6.62
C TYR A 118 -16.45 19.22 7.08
N VAL A 119 -16.57 18.05 6.47
CA VAL A 119 -17.63 17.09 6.78
C VAL A 119 -17.02 15.76 7.17
N THR A 120 -17.59 15.08 8.17
CA THR A 120 -17.13 13.74 8.55
C THR A 120 -17.19 12.76 7.38
N ALA A 121 -16.22 11.86 7.27
CA ALA A 121 -16.05 10.92 6.15
C ALA A 121 -17.32 10.18 5.74
N LYS A 122 -18.16 9.82 6.72
CA LYS A 122 -19.42 9.10 6.50
C LYS A 122 -20.41 9.88 5.62
N TYR A 123 -20.38 11.21 5.70
CA TYR A 123 -21.29 12.11 4.98
C TYR A 123 -20.67 12.67 3.70
N VAL A 124 -19.41 12.40 3.42
CA VAL A 124 -18.74 12.79 2.16
C VAL A 124 -19.12 11.83 1.04
N GLN A 125 -20.40 11.87 0.67
CA GLN A 125 -20.97 11.12 -0.45
C GLN A 125 -21.82 12.11 -1.25
N LYS A 126 -21.88 11.90 -2.57
CA LYS A 126 -22.59 12.81 -3.48
C LYS A 126 -24.04 13.05 -3.04
N ASP A 127 -24.74 11.99 -2.67
CA ASP A 127 -26.16 12.07 -2.27
C ASP A 127 -26.34 12.82 -0.93
N SER A 128 -25.45 12.58 0.04
CA SER A 128 -25.48 13.25 1.34
C SER A 128 -25.14 14.73 1.22
N LEU A 129 -24.15 15.10 0.39
CA LEU A 129 -23.75 16.48 0.16
C LEU A 129 -24.79 17.24 -0.68
N ASN A 130 -25.44 16.59 -1.64
CA ASN A 130 -26.56 17.15 -2.37
C ASN A 130 -27.78 17.39 -1.45
N ALA A 131 -28.08 16.44 -0.56
CA ALA A 131 -29.14 16.61 0.43
C ALA A 131 -28.86 17.78 1.39
N LEU A 132 -27.59 17.89 1.84
CA LEU A 132 -27.14 19.03 2.65
C LEU A 132 -27.27 20.37 1.89
N SER A 133 -26.84 20.40 0.62
CA SER A 133 -26.99 21.58 -0.23
C SER A 133 -28.45 22.00 -0.38
N ALA A 134 -29.36 21.02 -0.63
CA ALA A 134 -30.79 21.29 -0.75
C ALA A 134 -31.39 21.79 0.59
N ASP A 135 -31.00 21.20 1.71
CA ASP A 135 -31.43 21.61 3.04
C ASP A 135 -31.04 23.06 3.34
N LEU A 136 -29.77 23.40 3.11
CA LEU A 136 -29.27 24.75 3.32
C LEU A 136 -29.93 25.80 2.40
N GLN A 137 -30.19 25.46 1.13
CA GLN A 137 -30.88 26.33 0.19
C GLN A 137 -32.34 26.55 0.57
N ASN A 138 -33.01 25.54 1.10
CA ASN A 138 -34.40 25.61 1.54
C ASN A 138 -34.57 26.48 2.81
N HIS A 139 -33.60 26.35 3.75
CA HIS A 139 -33.65 27.16 4.99
C HIS A 139 -33.18 28.59 4.77
N PHE A 140 -32.29 28.82 3.80
CA PHE A 140 -31.72 30.14 3.52
C PHE A 140 -31.85 30.53 2.05
N PRO A 141 -33.07 30.69 1.53
CA PRO A 141 -33.28 31.00 0.11
C PRO A 141 -32.65 32.35 -0.27
N GLY A 142 -31.91 32.39 -1.39
CA GLY A 142 -31.24 33.59 -1.88
C GLY A 142 -30.01 34.03 -1.05
N VAL A 143 -29.45 33.19 -0.20
CA VAL A 143 -28.17 33.43 0.49
C VAL A 143 -27.06 32.66 -0.18
N ILE A 144 -27.27 31.38 -0.51
CA ILE A 144 -26.27 30.51 -1.13
C ILE A 144 -26.42 30.62 -2.65
N LYS A 145 -25.32 31.02 -3.31
CA LYS A 145 -25.23 31.10 -4.75
C LYS A 145 -24.90 29.74 -5.37
N GLU A 146 -23.91 29.09 -4.79
CA GLU A 146 -23.36 27.82 -5.31
C GLU A 146 -22.79 27.00 -4.16
N PHE A 147 -22.95 25.69 -4.25
CA PHE A 147 -22.41 24.75 -3.29
C PHE A 147 -21.37 23.89 -3.99
N SER A 148 -20.11 24.08 -3.64
CA SER A 148 -18.98 23.41 -4.31
C SER A 148 -18.28 22.44 -3.37
N PHE A 149 -18.04 21.24 -3.87
CA PHE A 149 -17.29 20.22 -3.18
C PHE A 149 -16.58 19.29 -4.17
N PRO A 150 -15.28 19.01 -3.98
CA PRO A 150 -14.48 18.27 -4.96
C PRO A 150 -14.67 16.73 -4.84
N THR A 151 -15.94 16.26 -4.81
CA THR A 151 -16.23 14.81 -4.70
C THR A 151 -15.69 13.98 -5.85
N GLU A 152 -15.65 14.54 -7.07
CA GLU A 152 -15.11 13.80 -8.21
C GLU A 152 -13.62 13.48 -8.04
N THR A 153 -12.85 14.42 -7.54
CA THR A 153 -11.41 14.26 -7.31
C THR A 153 -11.14 13.15 -6.31
N VAL A 154 -11.91 13.11 -5.21
CA VAL A 154 -11.74 12.10 -4.16
C VAL A 154 -12.20 10.72 -4.61
N MET A 155 -13.31 10.64 -5.36
CA MET A 155 -13.75 9.37 -5.92
C MET A 155 -12.75 8.84 -6.97
N LYS A 156 -12.19 9.71 -7.79
CA LYS A 156 -11.13 9.36 -8.74
C LYS A 156 -9.87 8.88 -8.03
N LEU A 157 -9.43 9.58 -6.99
CA LEU A 157 -8.26 9.20 -6.19
C LEU A 157 -8.43 7.81 -5.54
N SER A 158 -9.57 7.56 -4.91
CA SER A 158 -9.90 6.24 -4.34
C SER A 158 -9.88 5.13 -5.41
N LYS A 159 -10.38 5.41 -6.62
CA LYS A 159 -10.32 4.49 -7.75
C LYS A 159 -8.88 4.23 -8.20
N TYR A 160 -8.04 5.27 -8.31
CA TYR A 160 -6.63 5.13 -8.70
C TYR A 160 -5.84 4.31 -7.68
N VAL A 161 -6.01 4.55 -6.38
CA VAL A 161 -5.37 3.77 -5.33
C VAL A 161 -5.77 2.30 -5.40
N LYS A 162 -7.07 2.01 -5.56
CA LYS A 162 -7.56 0.63 -5.74
C LYS A 162 -6.99 -0.04 -6.99
N THR A 163 -6.94 0.68 -8.10
CA THR A 163 -6.38 0.17 -9.36
C THR A 163 -4.88 -0.11 -9.22
N ALA A 164 -4.13 0.79 -8.61
CA ALA A 164 -2.71 0.57 -8.33
C ALA A 164 -2.48 -0.66 -7.44
N ALA A 165 -3.26 -0.84 -6.38
CA ALA A 165 -3.17 -2.02 -5.52
C ALA A 165 -3.40 -3.32 -6.29
N ILE A 166 -4.37 -3.35 -7.22
CA ILE A 166 -4.62 -4.51 -8.08
C ILE A 166 -3.44 -4.78 -9.01
N ILE A 167 -2.86 -3.75 -9.62
CA ILE A 167 -1.68 -3.87 -10.50
C ILE A 167 -0.50 -4.45 -9.71
N PHE A 168 -0.21 -3.93 -8.51
CA PHE A 168 0.85 -4.45 -7.64
C PHE A 168 0.60 -5.90 -7.23
N LEU A 169 -0.66 -6.27 -6.95
CA LEU A 169 -1.03 -7.65 -6.61
C LEU A 169 -0.77 -8.60 -7.79
N ILE A 170 -1.16 -8.22 -9.00
CA ILE A 170 -0.90 -9.00 -10.22
C ILE A 170 0.60 -9.15 -10.45
N ALA A 171 1.37 -8.07 -10.33
CA ALA A 171 2.81 -8.09 -10.44
C ALA A 171 3.46 -9.02 -9.40
N ALA A 172 3.00 -8.98 -8.14
CA ALA A 172 3.47 -9.86 -7.08
C ALA A 172 3.20 -11.35 -7.39
N ILE A 173 2.03 -11.67 -7.97
CA ILE A 173 1.70 -13.05 -8.38
C ILE A 173 2.62 -13.52 -9.51
N ILE A 174 2.82 -12.69 -10.55
CA ILE A 174 3.71 -13.02 -11.67
C ILE A 174 5.14 -13.25 -11.17
N LEU A 175 5.65 -12.35 -10.33
CA LEU A 175 6.99 -12.49 -9.75
C LEU A 175 7.10 -13.72 -8.85
N THR A 176 6.06 -14.08 -8.11
CA THR A 176 6.03 -15.31 -7.30
C THR A 176 6.25 -16.54 -8.19
N ILE A 177 5.57 -16.60 -9.34
CA ILE A 177 5.73 -17.70 -10.30
C ILE A 177 7.19 -17.76 -10.81
N LEU A 178 7.76 -16.63 -11.21
CA LEU A 178 9.16 -16.56 -11.68
C LEU A 178 10.16 -17.01 -10.60
N VAL A 179 9.92 -16.58 -9.34
CA VAL A 179 10.78 -16.98 -8.21
C VAL A 179 10.66 -18.47 -7.93
N VAL A 180 9.46 -19.04 -8.00
CA VAL A 180 9.26 -20.50 -7.85
C VAL A 180 10.04 -21.27 -8.92
N PHE A 181 10.01 -20.81 -10.18
CA PHE A 181 10.83 -21.41 -11.25
C PHE A 181 12.34 -21.26 -10.98
N SER A 182 12.77 -20.10 -10.48
CA SER A 182 14.18 -19.87 -10.12
C SER A 182 14.64 -20.79 -8.99
N ILE A 183 13.80 -21.01 -7.98
CA ILE A 183 14.07 -21.97 -6.89
C ILE A 183 14.15 -23.40 -7.48
N ASP A 184 13.21 -23.80 -8.35
CA ASP A 184 13.22 -25.13 -8.96
C ASP A 184 14.54 -25.40 -9.72
N ASN A 185 14.98 -24.45 -10.54
CA ASN A 185 16.25 -24.55 -11.27
C ASN A 185 17.46 -24.63 -10.34
N THR A 186 17.47 -23.82 -9.27
CA THR A 186 18.56 -23.81 -8.27
C THR A 186 18.65 -25.15 -7.55
N ILE A 187 17.51 -25.70 -7.14
CA ILE A 187 17.43 -27.01 -6.48
C ILE A 187 17.86 -28.12 -7.43
N ARG A 188 17.41 -28.08 -8.70
CA ARG A 188 17.82 -29.06 -9.71
C ARG A 188 19.34 -29.06 -9.87
N LEU A 189 19.99 -27.93 -10.02
CA LEU A 189 21.45 -27.82 -10.10
C LEU A 189 22.15 -28.33 -8.84
N ALA A 190 21.63 -27.99 -7.64
CA ALA A 190 22.20 -28.47 -6.39
C ALA A 190 22.10 -30.01 -6.24
N MET A 191 20.96 -30.58 -6.62
CA MET A 191 20.74 -32.03 -6.60
C MET A 191 21.62 -32.76 -7.63
N TYR A 192 21.76 -32.19 -8.83
CA TYR A 192 22.65 -32.74 -9.87
C TYR A 192 24.11 -32.74 -9.41
N SER A 193 24.58 -31.65 -8.81
CA SER A 193 25.92 -31.55 -8.24
C SER A 193 26.21 -32.61 -7.17
N ASN A 194 25.20 -33.03 -6.41
CA ASN A 194 25.30 -34.00 -5.32
C ASN A 194 24.76 -35.39 -5.70
N ARG A 195 24.57 -35.66 -7.00
CA ARG A 195 23.90 -36.87 -7.49
C ARG A 195 24.49 -38.18 -6.96
N PHE A 196 25.83 -38.29 -6.88
CA PHE A 196 26.50 -39.50 -6.37
C PHE A 196 26.19 -39.73 -4.90
N LEU A 197 26.25 -38.69 -4.07
CA LEU A 197 25.92 -38.78 -2.63
C LEU A 197 24.47 -39.22 -2.44
N ILE A 198 23.54 -38.61 -3.19
CA ILE A 198 22.12 -38.95 -3.16
C ILE A 198 21.89 -40.41 -3.55
N LYS A 199 22.56 -40.88 -4.62
CA LYS A 199 22.50 -42.29 -5.07
C LYS A 199 22.99 -43.24 -4.01
N THR A 200 24.13 -42.94 -3.37
CA THR A 200 24.67 -43.76 -2.28
C THR A 200 23.69 -43.85 -1.12
N MET A 201 23.08 -42.73 -0.72
CA MET A 201 22.06 -42.71 0.33
C MET A 201 20.83 -43.54 -0.03
N GLN A 202 20.38 -43.50 -1.30
CA GLN A 202 19.26 -44.32 -1.77
C GLN A 202 19.60 -45.81 -1.80
N MET A 203 20.82 -46.19 -2.17
CA MET A 203 21.28 -47.60 -2.17
C MET A 203 21.35 -48.17 -0.75
N VAL A 204 21.68 -47.38 0.26
CA VAL A 204 21.66 -47.77 1.69
C VAL A 204 20.25 -47.76 2.26
N GLY A 205 19.20 -47.39 1.46
CA GLY A 205 17.81 -47.43 1.90
C GLY A 205 17.30 -46.14 2.52
N ALA A 206 17.99 -45.02 2.36
CA ALA A 206 17.50 -43.71 2.87
C ALA A 206 16.19 -43.32 2.19
N THR A 207 15.21 -42.90 3.01
CA THR A 207 13.90 -42.41 2.50
C THR A 207 14.03 -41.06 1.82
N ARG A 208 13.15 -40.79 0.86
CA ARG A 208 13.10 -39.46 0.16
C ARG A 208 12.97 -38.31 1.12
N TRP A 209 12.22 -38.49 2.19
CA TRP A 209 12.03 -37.46 3.23
C TRP A 209 13.35 -37.17 3.99
N PHE A 210 14.11 -38.20 4.31
CA PHE A 210 15.42 -38.06 4.95
C PHE A 210 16.39 -37.26 4.09
N ILE A 211 16.44 -37.54 2.76
CA ILE A 211 17.28 -36.80 1.81
C ILE A 211 16.81 -35.36 1.63
N ALA A 212 15.48 -35.11 1.66
CA ALA A 212 14.92 -33.78 1.51
C ALA A 212 15.08 -32.89 2.77
N LYS A 213 15.15 -33.49 3.98
CA LYS A 213 15.18 -32.77 5.25
C LYS A 213 16.23 -31.64 5.32
N PRO A 214 17.52 -31.85 5.01
CA PRO A 214 18.55 -30.81 5.11
C PRO A 214 18.31 -29.66 4.09
N VAL A 215 17.71 -29.96 2.93
CA VAL A 215 17.38 -28.94 1.93
C VAL A 215 16.18 -28.11 2.37
N ASN A 216 15.15 -28.74 2.95
CA ASN A 216 13.98 -28.06 3.48
C ASN A 216 14.34 -27.16 4.67
N VAL A 217 15.25 -27.57 5.56
CA VAL A 217 15.73 -26.71 6.67
C VAL A 217 16.40 -25.44 6.10
N ARG A 218 17.25 -25.59 5.07
CA ARG A 218 17.84 -24.43 4.39
C ARG A 218 16.78 -23.53 3.74
N ALA A 219 15.72 -24.10 3.18
CA ALA A 219 14.63 -23.32 2.59
C ALA A 219 13.90 -22.47 3.64
N ILE A 220 13.67 -23.03 4.84
CA ILE A 220 13.08 -22.29 5.97
C ILE A 220 13.98 -21.10 6.35
N ILE A 221 15.27 -21.34 6.52
CA ILE A 221 16.25 -20.28 6.85
C ILE A 221 16.28 -19.20 5.76
N ASN A 222 16.33 -19.59 4.51
CA ASN A 222 16.34 -18.65 3.38
C ASN A 222 15.03 -17.84 3.31
N GLY A 223 13.89 -18.48 3.56
CA GLY A 223 12.58 -17.83 3.65
C GLY A 223 12.50 -16.81 4.78
N LEU A 224 13.06 -17.15 5.95
CA LEU A 224 13.14 -16.24 7.09
C LEU A 224 14.03 -15.03 6.77
N ILE A 225 15.22 -15.25 6.21
CA ILE A 225 16.12 -14.16 5.79
C ILE A 225 15.43 -13.25 4.77
N ALA A 226 14.78 -13.83 3.76
CA ALA A 226 14.04 -13.05 2.75
C ALA A 226 12.91 -12.22 3.38
N SER A 227 12.19 -12.80 4.35
CA SER A 227 11.13 -12.08 5.09
C SER A 227 11.68 -10.91 5.90
N LEU A 228 12.80 -11.08 6.58
CA LEU A 228 13.44 -10.02 7.35
C LEU A 228 13.92 -8.87 6.45
N ILE A 229 14.50 -9.19 5.27
CA ILE A 229 14.88 -8.19 4.27
C ILE A 229 13.64 -7.44 3.77
N ALA A 230 12.56 -8.16 3.45
CA ALA A 230 11.31 -7.57 2.99
C ALA A 230 10.70 -6.65 4.06
N ILE A 231 10.66 -7.08 5.33
CA ILE A 231 10.16 -6.27 6.46
C ILE A 231 10.98 -4.99 6.61
N ALA A 232 12.32 -5.09 6.56
CA ALA A 232 13.18 -3.91 6.65
C ALA A 232 12.95 -2.94 5.48
N ALA A 233 12.74 -3.46 4.26
CA ALA A 233 12.43 -2.65 3.09
C ALA A 233 11.05 -1.98 3.19
N ILE A 234 10.03 -2.69 3.69
CA ILE A 234 8.68 -2.13 3.92
C ILE A 234 8.73 -1.04 4.97
N TRP A 235 9.44 -1.27 6.08
CA TRP A 235 9.61 -0.27 7.12
C TRP A 235 10.28 0.99 6.60
N GLY A 236 11.38 0.83 5.85
CA GLY A 236 12.06 1.95 5.18
C GLY A 236 11.16 2.69 4.19
N PHE A 237 10.35 1.97 3.41
CA PHE A 237 9.38 2.56 2.48
C PHE A 237 8.32 3.39 3.23
N ILE A 238 7.81 2.89 4.35
CA ILE A 238 6.84 3.62 5.19
C ILE A 238 7.45 4.91 5.72
N LEU A 239 8.67 4.86 6.27
CA LEU A 239 9.36 6.05 6.77
C LEU A 239 9.59 7.11 5.68
N ILE A 240 9.88 6.69 4.44
CA ILE A 240 10.01 7.60 3.30
C ILE A 240 8.65 8.25 2.99
N ILE A 241 7.57 7.47 2.94
CA ILE A 241 6.23 8.02 2.68
C ILE A 241 5.84 9.03 3.75
N GLU A 242 6.10 8.76 5.02
CA GLU A 242 5.79 9.68 6.12
C GLU A 242 6.59 10.98 6.05
N SER A 243 7.86 10.89 5.65
CA SER A 243 8.68 12.08 5.48
C SER A 243 8.22 12.97 4.31
N LEU A 244 7.62 12.37 3.28
CA LEU A 244 7.10 13.08 2.10
C LEU A 244 5.68 13.62 2.30
N VAL A 245 4.88 12.93 3.12
CA VAL A 245 3.48 13.24 3.36
C VAL A 245 3.22 13.14 4.87
N PRO A 246 3.48 14.24 5.64
CA PRO A 246 3.38 14.25 7.10
C PRO A 246 1.98 13.87 7.62
N GLU A 247 0.95 14.04 6.78
CA GLU A 247 -0.43 13.67 7.10
C GLU A 247 -0.63 12.16 7.31
N PHE A 248 0.31 11.31 6.87
CA PHE A 248 0.31 9.88 7.13
C PHE A 248 0.94 9.52 8.50
N GLU A 249 1.58 10.47 9.17
CA GLU A 249 2.10 10.32 10.52
C GLU A 249 0.91 10.14 11.50
N GLY A 250 0.73 8.97 12.05
CA GLY A 250 -0.39 8.65 12.94
C GLY A 250 -1.45 7.70 12.37
N LEU A 251 -1.36 7.32 11.10
CA LEU A 251 -2.16 6.21 10.54
C LEU A 251 -1.67 4.84 11.03
N HIS A 252 -0.56 4.80 11.77
CA HIS A 252 0.05 3.59 12.29
C HIS A 252 -0.78 2.95 13.40
N ASP A 253 -1.28 1.77 13.12
CA ASP A 253 -1.73 0.87 14.17
C ASP A 253 -0.67 -0.23 14.36
N ASN A 254 0.05 -0.17 15.48
CA ASN A 254 1.11 -1.11 15.82
C ASN A 254 0.64 -2.56 15.76
N LYS A 255 -0.64 -2.83 16.08
CA LYS A 255 -1.22 -4.18 16.02
C LYS A 255 -1.36 -4.66 14.57
N SER A 256 -1.86 -3.81 13.69
CA SER A 256 -2.00 -4.12 12.26
C SER A 256 -0.65 -4.34 11.58
N MET A 257 0.37 -3.55 11.96
CA MET A 257 1.73 -3.70 11.46
C MET A 257 2.38 -5.01 11.90
N LEU A 258 2.24 -5.35 13.18
CA LEU A 258 2.75 -6.62 13.70
C LEU A 258 2.10 -7.82 13.03
N LEU A 259 0.79 -7.77 12.80
CA LEU A 259 0.05 -8.80 12.06
C LEU A 259 0.55 -8.91 10.63
N LEU A 260 0.78 -7.79 9.94
CA LEU A 260 1.33 -7.78 8.58
C LEU A 260 2.70 -8.44 8.52
N PHE A 261 3.61 -8.10 9.45
CA PHE A 261 4.95 -8.69 9.51
C PHE A 261 4.91 -10.19 9.77
N LEU A 262 4.02 -10.65 10.65
CA LEU A 262 3.82 -12.07 10.90
C LEU A 262 3.33 -12.80 9.64
N ILE A 263 2.37 -12.23 8.91
CA ILE A 263 1.90 -12.78 7.64
C ILE A 263 3.05 -12.87 6.62
N ILE A 264 3.90 -11.85 6.51
CA ILE A 264 5.05 -11.84 5.60
C ILE A 264 6.05 -12.96 5.93
N ILE A 265 6.32 -13.18 7.21
CA ILE A 265 7.20 -14.27 7.66
C ILE A 265 6.62 -15.63 7.27
N VAL A 266 5.33 -15.84 7.53
CA VAL A 266 4.63 -17.10 7.21
C VAL A 266 4.62 -17.33 5.69
N LEU A 267 4.33 -16.31 4.89
CA LEU A 267 4.35 -16.38 3.43
C LEU A 267 5.76 -16.67 2.89
N GLY A 268 6.79 -16.02 3.40
CA GLY A 268 8.16 -16.21 2.96
C GLY A 268 8.68 -17.62 3.23
N ILE A 269 8.44 -18.14 4.43
CA ILE A 269 8.76 -19.52 4.77
C ILE A 269 7.90 -20.48 3.94
N GLY A 270 6.61 -20.20 3.77
CA GLY A 270 5.68 -21.03 2.99
C GLY A 270 6.11 -21.15 1.53
N ILE A 271 6.34 -20.02 0.85
CA ILE A 271 6.77 -20.02 -0.57
C ILE A 271 8.06 -20.78 -0.76
N THR A 272 9.08 -20.50 0.05
CA THR A 272 10.39 -21.14 -0.08
C THR A 272 10.34 -22.62 0.25
N LEU A 273 9.66 -23.02 1.34
CA LEU A 273 9.57 -24.41 1.76
C LEU A 273 8.75 -25.26 0.78
N VAL A 274 7.57 -24.79 0.37
CA VAL A 274 6.69 -25.53 -0.54
C VAL A 274 7.36 -25.68 -1.92
N SER A 275 7.95 -24.61 -2.47
CA SER A 275 8.67 -24.65 -3.74
C SER A 275 9.85 -25.60 -3.68
N THR A 276 10.72 -25.49 -2.65
CA THR A 276 11.89 -26.35 -2.47
C THR A 276 11.49 -27.80 -2.27
N HIS A 277 10.54 -28.09 -1.39
CA HIS A 277 10.09 -29.45 -1.12
C HIS A 277 9.56 -30.13 -2.40
N ARG A 278 8.68 -29.42 -3.13
CA ARG A 278 8.15 -29.93 -4.42
C ARG A 278 9.26 -30.22 -5.41
N SER A 279 10.24 -29.33 -5.55
CA SER A 279 11.36 -29.49 -6.48
C SER A 279 12.24 -30.66 -6.11
N VAL A 280 12.58 -30.82 -4.81
CA VAL A 280 13.37 -31.96 -4.33
C VAL A 280 12.66 -33.28 -4.57
N ILE A 281 11.37 -33.40 -4.17
CA ILE A 281 10.60 -34.63 -4.37
C ILE A 281 10.45 -34.98 -5.85
N LYS A 282 10.21 -33.94 -6.69
CA LYS A 282 10.15 -34.13 -8.17
C LYS A 282 11.46 -34.73 -8.70
N TYR A 283 12.61 -34.16 -8.31
CA TYR A 283 13.93 -34.64 -8.71
C TYR A 283 14.17 -36.08 -8.23
N LEU A 284 13.85 -36.41 -6.98
CA LEU A 284 14.03 -37.76 -6.43
C LEU A 284 13.08 -38.84 -7.01
N ARG A 285 12.05 -38.41 -7.77
CA ARG A 285 11.14 -39.31 -8.51
C ARG A 285 11.58 -39.58 -9.95
N MET A 286 12.46 -38.77 -10.54
CA MET A 286 12.95 -38.98 -11.90
C MET A 286 13.79 -40.26 -11.93
N LYS A 287 13.62 -41.09 -12.96
CA LYS A 287 14.41 -42.31 -13.16
C LYS A 287 15.84 -41.92 -13.53
N LEU A 288 16.80 -42.76 -13.11
CA LEU A 288 18.22 -42.51 -13.34
C LEU A 288 18.58 -42.42 -14.82
N ASP A 289 17.82 -43.11 -15.70
CA ASP A 289 18.05 -43.14 -17.15
C ASP A 289 17.71 -41.81 -17.84
N ASP A 290 16.88 -40.93 -17.19
CA ASP A 290 16.55 -39.61 -17.69
C ASP A 290 17.61 -38.52 -17.32
N LEU A 291 18.68 -38.93 -16.63
CA LEU A 291 19.75 -38.04 -16.16
C LEU A 291 21.07 -38.22 -16.98
N TYR A 292 21.08 -39.08 -17.94
CA TYR A 292 22.12 -39.27 -18.93
C TYR A 292 21.57 -38.98 -20.31
#